data_fc61692c129fa38058e796f5eeac669e
#
_entry.id   fc61692c129fa38058e796f5eeac669e
#
_cell.length_a   1.000
_cell.length_b   1.000
_cell.length_c   1.000
_cell.angle_alpha   90.00
_cell.angle_beta   90.00
_cell.angle_gamma   90.00
#
_symmetry.space_group_name_H-M   'P 1'
#
loop_
_entity.id
_entity.type
_entity.pdbx_description
1 polymer ?
#
loop_
_entity_poly.entity_id
_entity_poly.type
_entity_poly.pdbx_seq_one_letter_code
_entity_poly.pdbx_strand_id
1 'polypeptide(L)'
;MGSRPHNGFTLIELIIVIVILGIVAATAVPRLIDLTEDANLAAVRTFAANFEKAANDAHLRWQIAGAPGRIQNMPGFGDGTLDMSTNGWPLGTNKGNANDNVGRGSAGCHALWNYLLVDGPRADADTSQDFQSYRHSGNTSCSFVYRANGDTAARSAAKLGVLYNSISGSVSACGTQTATSC
;
A
#
# COMPACT_ATOMS: atom_id res chain seq x y z
N MET A 1 -17.91 2.94 64.50
CA MET A 1 -17.29 3.19 63.19
C MET A 1 -15.89 2.60 63.23
N GLY A 2 -15.64 1.42 62.66
CA GLY A 2 -14.33 0.77 62.64
C GLY A 2 -13.52 1.30 61.49
N SER A 3 -12.37 1.91 61.77
CA SER A 3 -11.38 2.28 60.77
C SER A 3 -10.72 1.01 60.19
N ARG A 4 -10.84 0.79 58.90
CA ARG A 4 -10.10 -0.27 58.23
C ARG A 4 -8.60 0.09 58.17
N PRO A 5 -7.68 -0.80 58.54
CA PRO A 5 -6.27 -0.52 58.42
C PRO A 5 -5.91 -0.39 56.92
N HIS A 6 -5.31 0.71 56.55
CA HIS A 6 -4.69 0.88 55.22
C HIS A 6 -3.30 0.25 55.27
N ASN A 7 -3.14 -0.91 54.64
CA ASN A 7 -1.82 -1.51 54.44
C ASN A 7 -1.10 -0.73 53.34
N GLY A 8 -0.05 -0.01 53.66
CA GLY A 8 0.82 0.66 52.71
C GLY A 8 1.76 -0.36 52.04
N PHE A 9 2.12 -0.11 50.78
CA PHE A 9 3.12 -0.90 50.04
C PHE A 9 4.51 -0.78 50.72
N THR A 10 5.23 -1.89 50.81
CA THR A 10 6.61 -1.86 51.25
C THR A 10 7.54 -1.43 50.12
N LEU A 11 8.66 -0.78 50.46
CA LEU A 11 9.65 -0.35 49.47
C LEU A 11 10.21 -1.55 48.67
N ILE A 12 10.36 -2.71 49.33
CA ILE A 12 10.86 -3.93 48.67
C ILE A 12 9.88 -4.51 47.66
N GLU A 13 8.57 -4.43 47.92
CA GLU A 13 7.55 -4.84 46.93
C GLU A 13 7.62 -3.99 45.65
N LEU A 14 7.83 -2.68 45.80
CA LEU A 14 7.97 -1.79 44.64
C LEU A 14 9.24 -2.12 43.84
N ILE A 15 10.39 -2.36 44.53
CA ILE A 15 11.65 -2.69 43.86
C ILE A 15 11.53 -4.02 43.09
N ILE A 16 10.95 -5.05 43.69
CA ILE A 16 10.80 -6.36 43.05
C ILE A 16 9.94 -6.21 41.79
N VAL A 17 8.85 -5.45 41.85
CA VAL A 17 7.96 -5.22 40.69
C VAL A 17 8.69 -4.53 39.53
N ILE A 18 9.41 -3.45 39.78
CA ILE A 18 10.16 -2.74 38.73
C ILE A 18 11.28 -3.60 38.12
N VAL A 19 11.95 -4.44 38.91
CA VAL A 19 12.98 -5.37 38.42
C VAL A 19 12.36 -6.42 37.48
N ILE A 20 11.24 -7.04 37.89
CA ILE A 20 10.55 -8.04 37.08
C ILE A 20 10.04 -7.40 35.79
N LEU A 21 9.40 -6.22 35.86
CA LEU A 21 8.94 -5.50 34.70
C LEU A 21 10.09 -5.12 33.76
N GLY A 22 11.26 -4.74 34.28
CA GLY A 22 12.45 -4.44 33.49
C GLY A 22 12.94 -5.66 32.68
N ILE A 23 13.01 -6.84 33.31
CA ILE A 23 13.42 -8.08 32.64
C ILE A 23 12.41 -8.49 31.56
N VAL A 24 11.11 -8.44 31.85
CA VAL A 24 10.04 -8.77 30.91
C VAL A 24 10.05 -7.81 29.74
N ALA A 25 10.18 -6.50 30.00
CA ALA A 25 10.24 -5.49 28.93
C ALA A 25 11.43 -5.71 28.00
N ALA A 26 12.61 -6.03 28.53
CA ALA A 26 13.81 -6.27 27.73
C ALA A 26 13.66 -7.43 26.71
N THR A 27 12.83 -8.43 27.03
CA THR A 27 12.59 -9.59 26.16
C THR A 27 11.38 -9.42 25.25
N ALA A 28 10.38 -8.63 25.66
CA ALA A 28 9.12 -8.46 24.92
C ALA A 28 9.24 -7.44 23.79
N VAL A 29 9.97 -6.32 24.00
CA VAL A 29 10.06 -5.22 23.03
C VAL A 29 10.60 -5.66 21.66
N PRO A 30 11.73 -6.41 21.53
CA PRO A 30 12.23 -6.86 20.23
C PRO A 30 11.19 -7.68 19.46
N ARG A 31 10.48 -8.60 20.12
CA ARG A 31 9.46 -9.45 19.49
C ARG A 31 8.27 -8.66 18.96
N LEU A 32 7.88 -7.59 19.67
CA LEU A 32 6.78 -6.72 19.20
C LEU A 32 7.14 -5.95 17.92
N ILE A 33 8.41 -5.56 17.79
CA ILE A 33 8.90 -4.86 16.57
C ILE A 33 8.87 -5.81 15.39
N ASP A 34 9.38 -7.05 15.54
CA ASP A 34 9.37 -8.07 14.47
C ASP A 34 7.94 -8.39 14.00
N LEU A 35 6.99 -8.56 14.93
CA LEU A 35 5.59 -8.79 14.61
C LEU A 35 4.95 -7.63 13.84
N THR A 36 5.33 -6.40 14.15
CA THR A 36 4.83 -5.22 13.43
C THR A 36 5.35 -5.17 11.99
N GLU A 37 6.61 -5.53 11.76
CA GLU A 37 7.18 -5.59 10.41
C GLU A 37 6.52 -6.69 9.58
N ASP A 38 6.33 -7.88 10.13
CA ASP A 38 5.62 -8.98 9.48
C ASP A 38 4.17 -8.61 9.16
N ALA A 39 3.47 -7.93 10.07
CA ALA A 39 2.10 -7.46 9.86
C ALA A 39 2.02 -6.43 8.72
N ASN A 40 2.95 -5.48 8.67
CA ASN A 40 3.03 -4.50 7.58
C ASN A 40 3.29 -5.17 6.23
N LEU A 41 4.21 -6.14 6.18
CA LEU A 41 4.49 -6.91 4.96
C LEU A 41 3.27 -7.70 4.50
N ALA A 42 2.56 -8.36 5.41
CA ALA A 42 1.32 -9.09 5.12
C ALA A 42 0.22 -8.15 4.60
N ALA A 43 0.07 -6.97 5.22
CA ALA A 43 -0.89 -5.96 4.78
C ALA A 43 -0.57 -5.46 3.36
N VAL A 44 0.67 -5.11 3.07
CA VAL A 44 1.08 -4.64 1.73
C VAL A 44 0.88 -5.72 0.67
N ARG A 45 1.17 -6.99 0.99
CA ARG A 45 0.87 -8.13 0.08
C ARG A 45 -0.62 -8.27 -0.20
N THR A 46 -1.45 -8.07 0.82
CA THR A 46 -2.91 -8.11 0.67
C THR A 46 -3.40 -6.97 -0.23
N PHE A 47 -2.87 -5.75 -0.06
CA PHE A 47 -3.21 -4.63 -0.94
C PHE A 47 -2.72 -4.85 -2.38
N ALA A 48 -1.53 -5.42 -2.56
CA ALA A 48 -1.04 -5.81 -3.89
C ALA A 48 -1.98 -6.82 -4.56
N ALA A 49 -2.41 -7.85 -3.86
CA ALA A 49 -3.34 -8.86 -4.36
C ALA A 49 -4.73 -8.26 -4.71
N ASN A 50 -5.24 -7.34 -3.88
CA ASN A 50 -6.50 -6.65 -4.15
C ASN A 50 -6.40 -5.73 -5.37
N PHE A 51 -5.28 -5.02 -5.52
CA PHE A 51 -5.02 -4.19 -6.69
C PHE A 51 -4.90 -5.05 -7.96
N GLU A 52 -4.18 -6.16 -7.89
CA GLU A 52 -4.04 -7.12 -8.99
C GLU A 52 -5.41 -7.66 -9.41
N LYS A 53 -6.23 -8.06 -8.43
CA LYS A 53 -7.60 -8.52 -8.69
C LYS A 53 -8.42 -7.46 -9.42
N ALA A 54 -8.42 -6.22 -8.95
CA ALA A 54 -9.17 -5.13 -9.57
C ALA A 54 -8.64 -4.80 -10.98
N ALA A 55 -7.33 -4.86 -11.19
CA ALA A 55 -6.73 -4.69 -12.52
C ALA A 55 -7.13 -5.83 -13.47
N ASN A 56 -7.16 -7.07 -12.99
CA ASN A 56 -7.62 -8.24 -13.76
C ASN A 56 -9.13 -8.16 -14.07
N ASP A 57 -9.97 -7.71 -13.14
CA ASP A 57 -11.39 -7.50 -13.36
C ASP A 57 -11.63 -6.45 -14.49
N ALA A 58 -10.84 -5.36 -14.48
CA ALA A 58 -10.86 -4.36 -15.55
C ALA A 58 -10.40 -4.95 -16.89
N HIS A 59 -9.33 -5.74 -16.88
CA HIS A 59 -8.82 -6.41 -18.09
C HIS A 59 -9.85 -7.40 -18.67
N LEU A 60 -10.49 -8.18 -17.81
CA LEU A 60 -11.56 -9.08 -18.22
C LEU A 60 -12.74 -8.31 -18.88
N ARG A 61 -13.13 -7.17 -18.29
CA ARG A 61 -14.15 -6.30 -18.87
C ARG A 61 -13.74 -5.78 -20.26
N TRP A 62 -12.47 -5.42 -20.43
CA TRP A 62 -11.91 -5.01 -21.73
C TRP A 62 -11.99 -6.15 -22.76
N GLN A 63 -11.67 -7.40 -22.35
CA GLN A 63 -11.80 -8.59 -23.22
C GLN A 63 -13.27 -8.84 -23.64
N ILE A 64 -14.21 -8.74 -22.69
CA ILE A 64 -15.65 -8.89 -22.97
C ILE A 64 -16.14 -7.81 -23.96
N ALA A 65 -15.56 -6.63 -23.95
CA ALA A 65 -15.84 -5.58 -24.92
C ALA A 65 -15.25 -5.85 -26.32
N GLY A 66 -14.61 -7.00 -26.55
CA GLY A 66 -14.03 -7.40 -27.83
C GLY A 66 -12.57 -6.98 -28.00
N ALA A 67 -11.86 -6.67 -26.93
CA ALA A 67 -10.45 -6.28 -26.93
C ALA A 67 -10.13 -5.16 -27.96
N PRO A 68 -10.81 -4.01 -27.89
CA PRO A 68 -10.79 -3.00 -28.96
C PRO A 68 -9.48 -2.19 -29.04
N GLY A 69 -8.43 -2.60 -28.31
CA GLY A 69 -7.21 -1.83 -28.11
C GLY A 69 -7.38 -0.81 -26.99
N ARG A 70 -6.73 0.34 -27.10
CA ARG A 70 -6.84 1.37 -26.08
C ARG A 70 -8.23 1.96 -25.99
N ILE A 71 -8.75 2.07 -24.76
CA ILE A 71 -10.02 2.73 -24.46
C ILE A 71 -9.77 3.91 -23.53
N GLN A 72 -10.36 5.05 -23.81
CA GLN A 72 -10.54 6.13 -22.86
C GLN A 72 -11.94 6.01 -22.23
N ASN A 73 -12.02 6.14 -20.92
CA ASN A 73 -13.28 6.11 -20.19
C ASN A 73 -14.06 4.81 -20.45
N MET A 74 -13.55 3.69 -19.94
CA MET A 74 -14.11 2.36 -20.19
C MET A 74 -15.54 2.22 -19.67
N PRO A 75 -16.54 1.98 -20.56
CA PRO A 75 -17.93 1.90 -20.14
C PRO A 75 -18.22 0.62 -19.37
N GLY A 76 -19.07 0.74 -18.33
CA GLY A 76 -19.52 -0.40 -17.52
C GLY A 76 -18.47 -0.99 -16.60
N PHE A 77 -17.44 -0.20 -16.23
CA PHE A 77 -16.51 -0.49 -15.14
C PHE A 77 -16.43 0.72 -14.23
N GLY A 78 -16.74 0.54 -12.93
CA GLY A 78 -16.80 1.61 -11.95
C GLY A 78 -17.70 2.77 -12.40
N ASP A 79 -17.19 4.00 -12.29
CA ASP A 79 -17.87 5.22 -12.75
C ASP A 79 -17.65 5.52 -14.25
N GLY A 80 -16.97 4.63 -14.98
CA GLY A 80 -16.72 4.77 -16.40
C GLY A 80 -15.57 5.71 -16.76
N THR A 81 -14.72 6.12 -15.81
CA THR A 81 -13.59 7.03 -16.07
C THR A 81 -12.25 6.34 -16.28
N LEU A 82 -12.20 5.00 -16.16
CA LEU A 82 -10.97 4.22 -16.28
C LEU A 82 -10.47 4.18 -17.71
N ASP A 83 -9.21 4.53 -17.92
CA ASP A 83 -8.51 4.42 -19.20
C ASP A 83 -7.71 3.12 -19.27
N MET A 84 -7.81 2.41 -20.40
CA MET A 84 -7.13 1.14 -20.64
C MET A 84 -6.06 1.28 -21.73
N SER A 85 -4.96 0.56 -21.56
CA SER A 85 -3.87 0.48 -22.56
C SER A 85 -4.28 -0.29 -23.80
N THR A 86 -3.45 -0.24 -24.82
CA THR A 86 -3.60 -1.07 -26.03
C THR A 86 -3.62 -2.58 -25.70
N ASN A 87 -2.96 -2.99 -24.62
CA ASN A 87 -2.94 -4.37 -24.13
C ASN A 87 -4.08 -4.67 -23.14
N GLY A 88 -4.98 -3.72 -22.90
CA GLY A 88 -6.13 -3.89 -22.02
C GLY A 88 -5.81 -3.83 -20.53
N TRP A 89 -4.73 -3.15 -20.13
CA TRP A 89 -4.41 -2.93 -18.72
C TRP A 89 -4.71 -1.50 -18.26
N PRO A 90 -5.13 -1.30 -17.02
CA PRO A 90 -5.47 0.02 -16.50
C PRO A 90 -4.30 1.02 -16.57
N LEU A 91 -4.60 2.24 -17.03
CA LEU A 91 -3.62 3.32 -17.15
C LEU A 91 -3.85 4.47 -16.17
N GLY A 92 -5.07 4.70 -15.75
CA GLY A 92 -5.48 5.84 -14.95
C GLY A 92 -6.91 6.23 -15.19
N THR A 93 -7.33 7.35 -14.64
CA THR A 93 -8.70 7.87 -14.80
C THR A 93 -8.64 9.22 -15.51
N ASN A 94 -9.56 9.46 -16.46
CA ASN A 94 -9.69 10.74 -17.18
C ASN A 94 -8.35 11.31 -17.71
N LYS A 95 -7.47 10.46 -18.24
CA LYS A 95 -6.13 10.88 -18.71
C LYS A 95 -6.19 11.94 -19.80
N GLY A 96 -7.18 11.90 -20.67
CA GLY A 96 -7.41 12.87 -21.75
C GLY A 96 -6.32 12.89 -22.82
N ASN A 97 -5.42 11.91 -22.87
CA ASN A 97 -4.36 11.79 -23.88
C ASN A 97 -4.35 10.40 -24.52
N ALA A 98 -4.00 10.38 -25.79
CA ALA A 98 -4.06 9.18 -26.63
C ALA A 98 -2.73 8.39 -26.60
N ASN A 99 -2.22 8.03 -25.40
CA ASN A 99 -1.02 7.20 -25.25
C ASN A 99 -1.17 6.18 -24.13
N ASP A 100 -0.29 5.17 -24.09
CA ASP A 100 -0.28 4.09 -23.11
C ASP A 100 0.55 4.40 -21.85
N ASN A 101 0.88 5.67 -21.63
CA ASN A 101 1.56 6.06 -20.38
C ASN A 101 0.62 5.94 -19.18
N VAL A 102 1.11 5.36 -18.10
CA VAL A 102 0.40 5.32 -16.82
C VAL A 102 0.20 6.74 -16.30
N GLY A 103 -1.05 7.16 -16.19
CA GLY A 103 -1.47 8.42 -15.60
C GLY A 103 -0.83 9.68 -16.17
N ARG A 104 -1.03 10.80 -15.47
CA ARG A 104 -0.37 12.08 -15.73
C ARG A 104 0.58 12.42 -14.57
N GLY A 105 1.91 12.31 -14.75
CA GLY A 105 2.86 12.55 -13.67
C GLY A 105 2.64 11.58 -12.50
N SER A 106 3.11 11.93 -11.30
CA SER A 106 2.83 11.18 -10.08
C SER A 106 1.34 11.13 -9.75
N ALA A 107 0.59 12.21 -10.07
CA ALA A 107 -0.85 12.30 -9.86
C ALA A 107 -1.64 11.16 -10.54
N GLY A 108 -1.20 10.68 -11.69
CA GLY A 108 -1.89 9.59 -12.38
C GLY A 108 -1.80 8.24 -11.67
N CYS A 109 -0.71 7.97 -10.98
CA CYS A 109 -0.53 6.72 -10.22
C CYS A 109 -1.49 6.67 -9.03
N HIS A 110 -1.58 7.72 -8.21
CA HIS A 110 -2.49 7.68 -7.06
C HIS A 110 -3.97 7.69 -7.48
N ALA A 111 -4.32 8.37 -8.56
CA ALA A 111 -5.68 8.32 -9.09
C ALA A 111 -6.07 6.90 -9.49
N LEU A 112 -5.18 6.16 -10.16
CA LEU A 112 -5.40 4.75 -10.50
C LEU A 112 -5.55 3.86 -9.25
N TRP A 113 -4.68 4.04 -8.25
CA TRP A 113 -4.75 3.30 -6.98
C TRP A 113 -6.09 3.53 -6.29
N ASN A 114 -6.46 4.79 -6.09
CA ASN A 114 -7.66 5.17 -5.39
C ASN A 114 -8.95 4.76 -6.13
N TYR A 115 -8.86 4.60 -7.45
CA TYR A 115 -9.97 4.12 -8.27
C TYR A 115 -10.16 2.60 -8.16
N LEU A 116 -9.07 1.84 -8.22
CA LEU A 116 -9.13 0.37 -8.17
C LEU A 116 -9.37 -0.16 -6.74
N LEU A 117 -8.94 0.59 -5.71
CA LEU A 117 -9.10 0.23 -4.29
C LEU A 117 -10.04 1.21 -3.58
N VAL A 118 -11.32 1.19 -3.93
CA VAL A 118 -12.34 2.17 -3.44
C VAL A 118 -12.40 2.21 -1.91
N ASP A 119 -12.42 1.05 -1.25
CA ASP A 119 -12.51 0.91 0.21
C ASP A 119 -11.15 0.59 0.85
N GLY A 120 -10.06 0.77 0.10
CA GLY A 120 -8.70 0.50 0.54
C GLY A 120 -7.98 1.72 1.14
N PRO A 121 -6.72 1.52 1.57
CA PRO A 121 -5.86 2.62 1.97
C PRO A 121 -5.65 3.58 0.80
N ARG A 122 -5.52 4.87 1.13
CA ARG A 122 -5.40 5.91 0.11
C ARG A 122 -3.95 6.10 -0.32
N ALA A 123 -3.78 6.55 -1.57
CA ALA A 123 -2.49 6.98 -2.09
C ALA A 123 -2.52 8.45 -2.52
N ASP A 124 -1.39 9.15 -2.38
CA ASP A 124 -1.19 10.49 -2.93
C ASP A 124 0.23 10.61 -3.52
N ALA A 125 0.53 11.75 -4.12
CA ALA A 125 1.86 12.09 -4.63
C ALA A 125 2.88 12.38 -3.51
N ASP A 126 2.40 12.77 -2.35
CA ASP A 126 3.19 13.05 -1.14
C ASP A 126 2.97 11.99 -0.05
N THR A 127 3.44 12.27 1.17
CA THR A 127 3.35 11.38 2.33
C THR A 127 2.11 11.61 3.19
N SER A 128 1.09 12.30 2.68
CA SER A 128 -0.13 12.65 3.43
C SER A 128 -1.08 11.46 3.63
N GLN A 129 -0.91 10.41 2.82
CA GLN A 129 -1.75 9.22 2.83
C GLN A 129 -0.93 7.96 3.18
N ASP A 130 -1.61 6.82 3.31
CA ASP A 130 -0.98 5.55 3.64
C ASP A 130 0.06 5.11 2.62
N PHE A 131 -0.14 5.47 1.34
CA PHE A 131 0.77 5.18 0.25
C PHE A 131 1.19 6.45 -0.49
N GLN A 132 2.47 6.54 -0.81
CA GLN A 132 3.01 7.56 -1.72
C GLN A 132 3.24 6.97 -3.09
N SER A 133 2.67 7.60 -4.12
CA SER A 133 2.74 7.12 -5.50
C SER A 133 3.90 7.72 -6.26
N TYR A 134 4.51 6.91 -7.11
CA TYR A 134 5.59 7.30 -8.02
C TYR A 134 5.35 6.71 -9.41
N ARG A 135 5.46 7.55 -10.45
CA ARG A 135 5.53 7.07 -11.83
C ARG A 135 6.98 6.86 -12.24
N HIS A 136 7.30 5.71 -12.82
CA HIS A 136 8.64 5.41 -13.30
C HIS A 136 8.99 6.13 -14.60
N SER A 137 10.28 6.30 -14.89
CA SER A 137 10.80 7.04 -16.04
C SER A 137 10.30 6.53 -17.40
N GLY A 138 10.01 5.23 -17.55
CA GLY A 138 9.41 4.66 -18.76
C GLY A 138 7.91 4.94 -18.93
N ASN A 139 7.26 5.59 -17.97
CA ASN A 139 5.83 5.89 -17.96
C ASN A 139 4.90 4.66 -18.08
N THR A 140 5.41 3.47 -17.80
CA THR A 140 4.66 2.21 -17.89
C THR A 140 4.45 1.54 -16.55
N SER A 141 5.05 2.08 -15.48
CA SER A 141 4.96 1.51 -14.14
C SER A 141 4.69 2.57 -13.07
N CYS A 142 3.96 2.16 -12.05
CA CYS A 142 3.73 2.90 -10.82
C CYS A 142 4.27 2.11 -9.63
N SER A 143 4.96 2.79 -8.70
CA SER A 143 5.18 2.27 -7.35
C SER A 143 4.34 3.04 -6.35
N PHE A 144 3.80 2.31 -5.39
CA PHE A 144 3.03 2.83 -4.26
C PHE A 144 3.79 2.45 -2.99
N VAL A 145 4.56 3.38 -2.45
CA VAL A 145 5.40 3.16 -1.26
C VAL A 145 4.54 3.30 -0.01
N TYR A 146 4.60 2.30 0.86
CA TYR A 146 3.83 2.28 2.10
C TYR A 146 4.45 3.23 3.13
N ARG A 147 3.67 4.23 3.57
CA ARG A 147 4.08 5.30 4.49
C ARG A 147 3.45 5.21 5.88
N ALA A 148 2.37 4.46 6.03
CA ALA A 148 1.71 4.31 7.33
C ALA A 148 2.59 3.65 8.42
N ASN A 149 3.68 2.98 8.03
CA ASN A 149 4.69 2.44 8.94
C ASN A 149 5.76 3.46 9.38
N GLY A 150 5.62 4.73 8.97
CA GLY A 150 6.59 5.80 9.26
C GLY A 150 7.84 5.81 8.38
N ASP A 151 7.88 5.00 7.30
CA ASP A 151 8.99 5.01 6.33
C ASP A 151 9.00 6.32 5.55
N THR A 152 10.11 7.06 5.59
CA THR A 152 10.35 8.32 4.87
C THR A 152 11.43 8.19 3.80
N ALA A 153 11.95 6.97 3.57
CA ALA A 153 13.02 6.74 2.61
C ALA A 153 12.58 7.08 1.17
N ALA A 154 13.54 7.42 0.32
CA ALA A 154 13.29 7.57 -1.10
C ALA A 154 12.73 6.25 -1.70
N ARG A 155 12.01 6.34 -2.82
CA ARG A 155 11.38 5.18 -3.48
C ARG A 155 12.30 3.95 -3.61
N SER A 156 13.54 4.16 -4.08
CA SER A 156 14.53 3.08 -4.29
C SER A 156 15.05 2.43 -3.01
N ALA A 157 14.87 3.09 -1.86
CA ALA A 157 15.27 2.61 -0.53
C ALA A 157 14.07 2.33 0.38
N ALA A 158 12.85 2.42 -0.15
CA ALA A 158 11.63 2.17 0.59
C ALA A 158 11.59 0.74 1.14
N LYS A 159 11.08 0.57 2.36
CA LYS A 159 10.99 -0.73 3.00
C LYS A 159 9.94 -1.62 2.35
N LEU A 160 8.77 -1.07 2.08
CA LEU A 160 7.60 -1.77 1.55
C LEU A 160 6.83 -0.91 0.56
N GLY A 161 6.24 -1.53 -0.44
CA GLY A 161 5.35 -0.91 -1.40
C GLY A 161 4.72 -1.92 -2.35
N VAL A 162 3.99 -1.40 -3.33
CA VAL A 162 3.39 -2.17 -4.42
C VAL A 162 3.89 -1.62 -5.74
N LEU A 163 4.38 -2.48 -6.62
CA LEU A 163 4.79 -2.15 -7.99
C LEU A 163 3.73 -2.67 -8.96
N TYR A 164 3.29 -1.81 -9.86
CA TYR A 164 2.39 -2.14 -10.96
C TYR A 164 3.02 -1.81 -12.29
N ASN A 165 2.86 -2.70 -13.28
CA ASN A 165 3.30 -2.51 -14.66
C ASN A 165 2.09 -2.55 -15.61
N SER A 166 1.82 -1.47 -16.31
CA SER A 166 0.67 -1.34 -17.21
C SER A 166 0.83 -1.99 -18.59
N ILE A 167 2.02 -2.52 -18.91
CA ILE A 167 2.23 -3.30 -20.15
C ILE A 167 1.76 -4.74 -19.94
N SER A 168 2.16 -5.34 -18.82
CA SER A 168 1.90 -6.75 -18.50
C SER A 168 0.73 -6.97 -17.54
N GLY A 169 0.25 -5.90 -16.87
CA GLY A 169 -0.72 -6.00 -15.78
C GLY A 169 -0.15 -6.56 -14.48
N SER A 170 1.16 -6.86 -14.43
CA SER A 170 1.76 -7.47 -13.25
C SER A 170 1.76 -6.53 -12.06
N VAL A 171 1.43 -7.09 -10.91
CA VAL A 171 1.47 -6.44 -9.61
C VAL A 171 2.33 -7.25 -8.66
N SER A 172 3.18 -6.61 -7.89
CA SER A 172 4.01 -7.28 -6.89
C SER A 172 4.26 -6.39 -5.68
N ALA A 173 4.46 -7.00 -4.52
CA ALA A 173 5.03 -6.28 -3.39
C ALA A 173 6.49 -5.93 -3.71
N CYS A 174 6.92 -4.73 -3.36
CA CYS A 174 8.27 -4.21 -3.62
C CYS A 174 8.86 -3.54 -2.37
N GLY A 175 10.15 -3.28 -2.38
CA GLY A 175 10.91 -2.64 -1.31
C GLY A 175 12.04 -3.48 -0.76
N THR A 176 12.84 -2.93 0.18
CA THR A 176 14.02 -3.61 0.74
C THR A 176 13.68 -4.86 1.56
N GLN A 177 12.43 -5.01 2.01
CA GLN A 177 11.90 -6.21 2.68
C GLN A 177 11.33 -7.25 1.71
N THR A 178 11.49 -7.05 0.40
CA THR A 178 11.02 -7.95 -0.66
C THR A 178 12.14 -8.23 -1.66
N ALA A 179 11.92 -9.16 -2.59
CA ALA A 179 12.87 -9.45 -3.66
C ALA A 179 12.86 -8.41 -4.80
N THR A 180 11.89 -7.49 -4.82
CA THR A 180 11.66 -6.54 -5.92
C THR A 180 11.84 -5.11 -5.41
N SER A 181 12.63 -4.30 -6.11
CA SER A 181 12.76 -2.86 -5.81
C SER A 181 11.51 -2.08 -6.21
N CYS A 182 11.14 -1.09 -5.44
CA CYS A 182 10.08 -0.15 -5.83
C CYS A 182 10.65 0.92 -6.85
#